data_f013550a3a6fdb4679bc92b8580417c4
#
_entry.id   f013550a3a6fdb4679bc92b8580417c4
#
_cell.length_a   1.000
_cell.length_b   1.000
_cell.length_c   1.000
_cell.angle_alpha   90.00
_cell.angle_beta   90.00
_cell.angle_gamma   90.00
#
_symmetry.space_group_name_H-M   'P 1'
#
loop_
_entity.id
_entity.type
_entity.pdbx_description
1 polymer ?
#
loop_
_entity_poly.entity_id
_entity_poly.type
_entity_poly.pdbx_seq_one_letter_code
_entity_poly.pdbx_strand_id
1 'polypeptide(L)'
;SFNALNQMRVLGRWMRMITIPNQSSIPKAFLEFEEDGRMKASSYYDRIVDVMEELYKFTLLTRGQASYLTDRYSERKESAAELSKRVNQKSL
;
A
#
# COMPACT_ATOMS: atom_id res chain seq x y z
N SER A 1 18.60 -5.42 1.09
CA SER A 1 17.17 -5.73 1.10
C SER A 1 16.32 -4.64 1.73
N PHE A 2 16.81 -3.95 2.78
CA PHE A 2 16.08 -2.80 3.35
C PHE A 2 15.88 -1.67 2.35
N ASN A 3 16.87 -1.42 1.49
CA ASN A 3 16.72 -0.41 0.45
C ASN A 3 15.58 -0.76 -0.51
N ALA A 4 15.46 -2.04 -0.88
CA ALA A 4 14.38 -2.49 -1.74
C ALA A 4 13.02 -2.29 -1.07
N LEU A 5 12.90 -2.62 0.21
CA LEU A 5 11.67 -2.40 0.97
C LEU A 5 11.30 -0.92 1.04
N ASN A 6 12.27 -0.06 1.32
CA ASN A 6 12.02 1.37 1.37
C ASN A 6 11.59 1.92 0.01
N GLN A 7 12.19 1.44 -1.08
CA GLN A 7 11.78 1.80 -2.44
C GLN A 7 10.35 1.36 -2.73
N MET A 8 9.98 0.14 -2.31
CA MET A 8 8.62 -0.36 -2.48
C MET A 8 7.60 0.46 -1.69
N ARG A 9 7.96 0.94 -0.50
CA ARG A 9 7.09 1.82 0.29
C ARG A 9 6.89 3.17 -0.40
N VAL A 10 7.94 3.73 -0.96
CA VAL A 10 7.86 4.98 -1.74
C VAL A 10 6.95 4.78 -2.95
N LEU A 11 7.11 3.67 -3.66
CA LEU A 11 6.27 3.34 -4.81
C LEU A 11 4.81 3.20 -4.40
N GLY A 12 4.54 2.49 -3.32
CA GLY A 12 3.18 2.31 -2.81
C GLY A 12 2.52 3.65 -2.49
N ARG A 13 3.25 4.53 -1.83
CA ARG A 13 2.78 5.88 -1.52
C ARG A 13 2.49 6.68 -2.79
N TRP A 14 3.38 6.58 -3.77
CA TRP A 14 3.21 7.26 -5.06
C TRP A 14 1.96 6.79 -5.78
N MET A 15 1.66 5.50 -5.70
CA MET A 15 0.47 4.89 -6.27
C MET A 15 -0.77 5.05 -5.39
N ARG A 16 -0.66 5.80 -4.29
CA ARG A 16 -1.75 6.06 -3.34
C ARG A 16 -2.27 4.79 -2.67
N MET A 17 -1.37 3.85 -2.44
CA MET A 17 -1.67 2.66 -1.67
C MET A 17 -1.47 2.92 -0.18
N ILE A 18 -2.24 2.25 0.64
CA ILE A 18 -1.97 2.21 2.08
C ILE A 18 -0.92 1.12 2.29
N THR A 19 0.27 1.53 2.73
CA THR A 19 1.33 0.59 3.06
C THR A 19 1.23 0.28 4.55
N ILE A 20 1.03 -1.00 4.88
CA ILE A 20 0.92 -1.42 6.28
C ILE A 20 2.24 -1.20 7.01
N PRO A 21 2.21 -0.94 8.33
CA PRO A 21 3.44 -0.67 9.09
C PRO A 21 4.42 -1.82 9.10
N ASN A 22 3.93 -3.05 9.19
CA ASN A 22 4.81 -4.22 9.29
C ASN A 22 5.46 -4.53 7.95
N GLN A 23 6.72 -4.90 8.01
CA GLN A 23 7.50 -5.27 6.85
C GLN A 23 8.53 -6.33 7.23
N SER A 24 8.96 -7.12 6.27
CA SER A 24 10.00 -8.10 6.49
C SER A 24 10.99 -8.09 5.33
N SER A 25 12.26 -8.18 5.69
CA SER A 25 13.35 -8.33 4.73
C SER A 25 13.95 -9.71 4.93
N ILE A 26 14.20 -10.42 3.84
CA ILE A 26 14.75 -11.76 3.86
C ILE A 26 16.06 -11.77 3.07
N PRO A 27 17.18 -11.48 3.72
CA PRO A 27 18.47 -11.57 3.05
C PRO A 27 18.75 -13.03 2.70
N LYS A 28 19.34 -13.25 1.54
CA LYS A 28 19.63 -14.59 1.03
C LYS A 28 18.40 -15.49 1.01
N ALA A 29 17.31 -15.00 0.46
CA ALA A 29 16.03 -15.71 0.44
C ALA A 29 16.15 -17.12 -0.13
N PHE A 30 17.07 -17.35 -1.06
CA PHE A 30 17.29 -18.66 -1.68
C PHE A 30 17.69 -19.74 -0.67
N LEU A 31 18.21 -19.38 0.50
CA LEU A 31 18.54 -20.32 1.57
C LEU A 31 17.34 -20.72 2.43
N GLU A 32 16.21 -20.05 2.23
CA GLU A 32 15.02 -20.22 3.07
C GLU A 32 14.00 -21.21 2.53
N PHE A 33 14.35 -21.93 1.46
CA PHE A 33 13.44 -22.87 0.82
C PHE A 33 14.01 -24.28 0.82
N GLU A 34 13.11 -25.25 1.01
CA GLU A 34 13.43 -26.67 0.83
C GLU A 34 13.52 -27.03 -0.64
N GLU A 35 14.04 -28.23 -0.94
CA GLU A 35 14.14 -28.70 -2.32
C GLU A 35 12.80 -28.80 -3.02
N ASP A 36 11.73 -29.07 -2.26
CA ASP A 36 10.36 -29.15 -2.79
C ASP A 36 9.70 -27.78 -3.02
N GLY A 37 10.44 -26.69 -2.77
CA GLY A 37 9.93 -25.34 -2.94
C GLY A 37 9.21 -24.76 -1.75
N ARG A 38 9.03 -25.50 -0.67
CA ARG A 38 8.41 -24.99 0.54
C ARG A 38 9.40 -24.17 1.35
N MET A 39 8.91 -23.12 1.97
CA MET A 39 9.74 -22.30 2.85
C MET A 39 10.07 -23.05 4.13
N LYS A 40 11.32 -22.96 4.56
CA LYS A 40 11.78 -23.57 5.80
C LYS A 40 11.14 -22.89 7.00
N ALA A 41 10.89 -23.65 8.06
CA ALA A 41 10.50 -23.11 9.36
C ALA A 41 11.68 -22.30 9.93
N SER A 42 11.48 -20.99 10.07
CA SER A 42 12.52 -20.07 10.55
C SER A 42 11.88 -18.79 11.08
N SER A 43 12.70 -17.92 11.67
CA SER A 43 12.22 -16.59 12.08
C SER A 43 11.78 -15.74 10.88
N TYR A 44 12.34 -15.98 9.71
CA TYR A 44 11.90 -15.28 8.49
C TYR A 44 10.52 -15.73 8.05
N TYR A 45 10.26 -17.04 8.14
CA TYR A 45 8.92 -17.55 7.89
C TYR A 45 7.90 -16.90 8.83
N ASP A 46 8.20 -16.88 10.11
CA ASP A 46 7.31 -16.28 11.11
C ASP A 46 7.04 -14.81 10.84
N ARG A 47 8.06 -14.06 10.43
CA ARG A 47 7.91 -12.64 10.06
C ARG A 47 7.02 -12.44 8.85
N ILE A 48 7.11 -13.32 7.86
CA ILE A 48 6.23 -13.26 6.69
C ILE A 48 4.79 -13.51 7.11
N VAL A 49 4.57 -14.48 7.98
CA VAL A 49 3.23 -14.77 8.49
C VAL A 49 2.68 -13.56 9.24
N ASP A 50 3.50 -12.93 10.08
CA ASP A 50 3.10 -11.70 10.78
C ASP A 50 2.68 -10.59 9.82
N VAL A 51 3.44 -10.38 8.76
CA VAL A 51 3.12 -9.37 7.73
C VAL A 51 1.80 -9.72 7.05
N MET A 52 1.61 -10.97 6.69
CA MET A 52 0.40 -11.42 6.01
C MET A 52 -0.83 -11.32 6.91
N GLU A 53 -0.68 -11.64 8.19
CA GLU A 53 -1.77 -11.47 9.15
C GLU A 53 -2.14 -10.00 9.32
N GLU A 54 -1.16 -9.12 9.42
CA GLU A 54 -1.41 -7.69 9.51
C GLU A 54 -2.11 -7.17 8.26
N LEU A 55 -1.65 -7.59 7.09
CA LEU A 55 -2.28 -7.24 5.83
C LEU A 55 -3.74 -7.68 5.79
N TYR A 56 -4.02 -8.89 6.24
CA TYR A 56 -5.39 -9.41 6.31
C TYR A 56 -6.25 -8.57 7.26
N LYS A 57 -5.74 -8.25 8.44
CA LYS A 57 -6.45 -7.43 9.43
C LYS A 57 -6.74 -6.04 8.88
N PHE A 58 -5.76 -5.39 8.27
CA PHE A 58 -5.96 -4.08 7.64
C PHE A 58 -6.97 -4.15 6.49
N THR A 59 -6.93 -5.21 5.71
CA THR A 59 -7.89 -5.42 4.63
C THR A 59 -9.31 -5.50 5.17
N LEU A 60 -9.51 -6.23 6.25
CA LEU A 60 -10.83 -6.32 6.88
C LEU A 60 -11.30 -4.98 7.46
N LEU A 61 -10.39 -4.22 8.06
CA LEU A 61 -10.71 -2.92 8.63
C LEU A 61 -11.07 -1.88 7.57
N THR A 62 -10.40 -1.92 6.42
CA THR A 62 -10.63 -0.96 5.34
C THR A 62 -11.66 -1.43 4.32
N ARG A 63 -12.04 -2.70 4.37
CA ARG A 63 -13.03 -3.28 3.48
C ARG A 63 -14.35 -2.53 3.56
N GLY A 64 -14.87 -2.14 2.42
CA GLY A 64 -16.09 -1.34 2.36
C GLY A 64 -15.90 0.14 2.66
N GLN A 65 -14.69 0.57 3.03
CA GLN A 65 -14.36 1.96 3.30
C GLN A 65 -13.59 2.62 2.16
N ALA A 66 -13.34 1.91 1.06
CA ALA A 66 -12.54 2.42 -0.04
C ALA A 66 -13.10 3.73 -0.60
N SER A 67 -14.40 3.81 -0.80
CA SER A 67 -15.05 5.03 -1.29
C SER A 67 -14.89 6.20 -0.34
N TYR A 68 -14.99 5.95 0.95
CA TYR A 68 -14.79 6.97 1.98
C TYR A 68 -13.34 7.45 2.02
N LEU A 69 -12.38 6.52 1.97
CA LEU A 69 -10.96 6.84 2.07
C LEU A 69 -10.44 7.56 0.83
N THR A 70 -11.02 7.32 -0.31
CA THR A 70 -10.61 7.95 -1.58
C THR A 70 -11.46 9.15 -1.95
N ASP A 71 -12.45 9.48 -1.15
CA ASP A 71 -13.28 10.67 -1.34
C ASP A 71 -12.45 11.92 -1.09
N ARG A 72 -12.37 12.78 -2.07
CA ARG A 72 -11.54 13.99 -2.02
C ARG A 72 -12.38 15.22 -2.14
N TYR A 73 -12.07 16.19 -1.32
CA TYR A 73 -12.71 17.49 -1.34
C TYR A 73 -12.71 18.11 -2.74
N SER A 74 -11.56 18.06 -3.43
CA SER A 74 -11.43 18.70 -4.75
C SER A 74 -12.30 18.03 -5.82
N GLU A 75 -12.47 16.71 -5.75
CA GLU A 75 -13.31 15.97 -6.68
C GLU A 75 -14.80 16.13 -6.36
N ARG A 76 -15.13 16.18 -5.09
CA ARG A 76 -16.50 16.33 -4.60
C ARG A 76 -17.03 17.73 -4.79
N LYS A 77 -16.15 18.71 -4.74
CA LYS A 77 -16.50 20.12 -4.77
C LYS A 77 -17.08 20.53 -6.13
N GLU A 78 -16.40 20.16 -7.20
CA GLU A 78 -16.85 20.50 -8.55
C GLU A 78 -16.06 19.70 -9.59
N SER A 79 -16.65 19.52 -10.78
CA SER A 79 -15.96 18.89 -11.90
C SER A 79 -14.83 19.80 -12.42
N ALA A 80 -13.91 19.22 -13.19
CA ALA A 80 -12.82 19.97 -13.81
C ALA A 80 -13.34 21.09 -14.73
N ALA A 81 -14.41 20.81 -15.45
CA ALA A 81 -15.02 21.80 -16.33
C ALA A 81 -15.64 22.96 -15.54
N GLU A 82 -16.35 22.66 -14.46
CA GLU A 82 -16.93 23.67 -13.57
C GLU A 82 -15.85 24.48 -12.88
N LEU A 83 -14.79 23.82 -12.43
CA LEU A 83 -13.66 24.51 -11.81
C LEU A 83 -12.99 25.46 -12.78
N SER A 84 -12.73 25.01 -14.00
CA SER A 84 -12.14 25.84 -15.05
C SER A 84 -13.00 27.05 -15.37
N LYS A 85 -14.30 26.85 -15.48
CA LYS A 85 -15.28 27.89 -15.72
C LYS A 85 -15.27 28.95 -14.63
N ARG A 86 -15.27 28.48 -13.36
CA ARG A 86 -15.25 29.37 -12.19
C ARG A 86 -13.97 30.17 -12.12
N VAL A 87 -12.83 29.57 -12.40
CA VAL A 87 -11.53 30.26 -12.38
C VAL A 87 -11.47 31.31 -13.49
N ASN A 88 -11.93 30.97 -14.69
CA ASN A 88 -11.97 31.91 -15.81
C ASN A 88 -12.90 33.09 -15.54
N GLN A 89 -14.04 32.87 -14.92
CA GLN A 89 -14.95 33.94 -14.52
C GLN A 89 -14.31 34.89 -13.51
N LYS A 90 -13.51 34.36 -12.59
CA LYS A 90 -12.81 35.19 -11.60
C LYS A 90 -11.68 36.02 -12.22
N SER A 91 -11.10 35.58 -13.31
CA SER A 91 -10.01 36.27 -13.97
C SER A 91 -10.51 37.42 -14.88
N LEU A 92 -11.79 37.51 -15.08
CA LEU A 92 -12.40 38.61 -15.80
C LEU A 92 -12.67 39.81 -14.89
#